data_5abdd0ac2b004e6ae67e45ff636a7edd
#
_entry.id   5abdd0ac2b004e6ae67e45ff636a7edd
#
_cell.length_a   1.000
_cell.length_b   1.000
_cell.length_c   1.000
_cell.angle_alpha   90.00
_cell.angle_beta   90.00
_cell.angle_gamma   90.00
#
_symmetry.space_group_name_H-M   'P 1'
#
loop_
_entity.id
_entity.type
_entity.pdbx_description
1 polymer ?
#
loop_
_entity_poly.entity_id
_entity_poly.type
_entity_poly.pdbx_seq_one_letter_code
_entity_poly.pdbx_strand_id
1 'polypeptide(L)'
;MKRNLLIIITVFIALFFFGCVPNKKDSLLTDDARFEEEEIKYEIEQILFSKSFQSIEPSVEIMTNNNKLKILASLGLSECSGININSIIKKGSEVNIHVSGIYDKKLPRLVVPQVIMEIKKSQLKKVEDLKFNIVYDDYEPLKIKYGINDVLNKIQSHFKISTKNSPNFNLIRAEDNTIVWDISYNNIFDKDNPETPLVNLYAKVNANTGDIINSEKVSISSSLDNGHILNYVNDGHILYKKSLSNKDTNETIEQLWVYDDASNEKIMLYSSNFKISSAQFSTNLNYVSLIEVSDSGTGLYIIPLEDKRAYKISFEDKFSPQIMKWDNKGILYLIENDDHKSIIYSYNVKNNKTNIIGVLNKNIENIVAMDNTFLITEKNQDMANKIISLTNDWKEFKLIGYGFNPKFVDKNIISYLHKDEKKDTNSLVFYNNDKNAKSSNLKCDNNLNYEAFSNEKILNYSLLPKGDIIYVRKNANNNFTLCEYSISNIKTETIANLIGDKAYYNEEKKLIYLNIVLPFDNEKTEMIYSIDLNKLN
;
A
#
# COMPACT_ATOMS: atom_id res chain seq x y z
N MET A 1 -2.25 16.06 50.79
CA MET A 1 -3.29 15.10 50.37
C MET A 1 -2.84 13.63 50.43
N LYS A 2 -2.10 13.19 51.44
CA LYS A 2 -1.63 11.77 51.59
C LYS A 2 -2.04 11.14 52.92
N ARG A 3 -3.01 11.71 53.63
CA ARG A 3 -3.38 11.24 55.01
C ARG A 3 -4.80 10.70 55.12
N ASN A 4 -5.64 10.84 54.07
CA ASN A 4 -7.04 10.39 54.09
C ASN A 4 -7.28 9.07 53.32
N LEU A 5 -6.24 8.53 52.67
CA LEU A 5 -6.35 7.26 51.95
C LEU A 5 -6.09 6.04 52.84
N LEU A 6 -5.47 6.21 53.99
CA LEU A 6 -5.13 5.12 54.91
C LEU A 6 -6.28 4.72 55.85
N ILE A 7 -7.29 5.57 56.01
CA ILE A 7 -8.43 5.34 56.91
C ILE A 7 -9.54 4.48 56.22
N ILE A 8 -9.60 4.51 54.89
CA ILE A 8 -10.64 3.74 54.15
C ILE A 8 -10.26 2.27 54.03
N ILE A 9 -8.98 1.93 54.03
CA ILE A 9 -8.53 0.52 53.93
C ILE A 9 -8.66 -0.24 55.25
N THR A 10 -8.62 0.47 56.41
CA THR A 10 -8.74 -0.17 57.73
C THR A 10 -10.17 -0.51 58.12
N VAL A 11 -11.17 0.13 57.52
CA VAL A 11 -12.61 -0.15 57.80
C VAL A 11 -13.11 -1.36 57.01
N PHE A 12 -12.48 -1.72 55.92
CA PHE A 12 -12.90 -2.87 55.13
C PHE A 12 -12.37 -4.22 55.63
N ILE A 13 -11.38 -4.25 56.49
CA ILE A 13 -10.79 -5.48 57.07
C ILE A 13 -11.48 -5.91 58.38
N ALA A 14 -12.25 -5.00 59.04
CA ALA A 14 -12.90 -5.27 60.32
C ALA A 14 -14.30 -5.94 60.22
N LEU A 15 -14.79 -6.19 59.03
CA LEU A 15 -16.16 -6.76 58.81
C LEU A 15 -16.17 -8.29 58.50
N PHE A 16 -15.01 -8.97 58.58
CA PHE A 16 -14.95 -10.41 58.25
C PHE A 16 -14.77 -11.35 59.43
N PHE A 17 -14.82 -10.87 60.66
CA PHE A 17 -14.73 -11.75 61.84
C PHE A 17 -15.88 -11.43 62.81
N PHE A 18 -17.02 -12.03 62.61
CA PHE A 18 -17.95 -12.42 63.70
C PHE A 18 -19.18 -13.16 63.10
N GLY A 19 -19.28 -14.45 63.47
CA GLY A 19 -20.52 -15.19 63.19
C GLY A 19 -20.38 -16.69 63.21
N CYS A 20 -19.79 -17.26 64.29
CA CYS A 20 -20.08 -18.65 64.64
C CYS A 20 -21.27 -18.70 65.55
N VAL A 21 -22.34 -19.36 65.14
CA VAL A 21 -23.40 -19.90 66.05
C VAL A 21 -23.72 -21.31 65.58
N PRO A 22 -23.80 -22.32 66.51
CA PRO A 22 -23.93 -23.71 66.15
C PRO A 22 -25.36 -24.21 66.12
N ASN A 23 -25.56 -25.23 65.27
CA ASN A 23 -26.51 -26.34 65.36
C ASN A 23 -27.99 -26.10 65.48
N LYS A 24 -28.69 -26.40 64.36
CA LYS A 24 -29.83 -27.30 64.40
C LYS A 24 -29.72 -28.27 63.21
N LYS A 25 -29.75 -29.56 63.52
CA LYS A 25 -29.98 -30.64 62.58
C LYS A 25 -31.42 -30.49 62.07
N ASP A 26 -31.57 -30.05 60.84
CA ASP A 26 -32.74 -30.31 60.02
C ASP A 26 -32.27 -31.05 58.80
N SER A 27 -32.90 -32.18 58.54
CA SER A 27 -32.72 -33.06 57.42
C SER A 27 -32.77 -32.27 56.10
N LEU A 28 -31.61 -32.05 55.50
CA LEU A 28 -31.50 -31.60 54.12
C LEU A 28 -32.07 -32.72 53.23
N LEU A 29 -33.32 -32.55 52.84
CA LEU A 29 -33.74 -33.02 51.54
C LEU A 29 -32.87 -32.28 50.52
N THR A 30 -31.93 -32.97 49.96
CA THR A 30 -31.25 -32.55 48.73
C THR A 30 -32.32 -32.55 47.66
N ASP A 31 -32.91 -31.37 47.43
CA ASP A 31 -33.58 -31.06 46.18
C ASP A 31 -32.53 -31.05 45.05
N ASP A 32 -32.08 -32.22 44.66
CA ASP A 32 -31.57 -32.50 43.35
C ASP A 32 -32.77 -32.37 42.39
N ALA A 33 -33.24 -31.15 42.19
CA ALA A 33 -34.12 -30.84 41.08
C ALA A 33 -33.34 -31.23 39.83
N ARG A 34 -33.58 -32.44 39.33
CA ARG A 34 -33.04 -32.90 38.03
C ARG A 34 -33.65 -31.98 36.98
N PHE A 35 -32.88 -30.92 36.65
CA PHE A 35 -33.22 -30.11 35.48
C PHE A 35 -33.19 -31.06 34.28
N GLU A 36 -34.35 -31.19 33.62
CA GLU A 36 -34.45 -31.96 32.38
C GLU A 36 -33.55 -31.34 31.35
N GLU A 37 -32.75 -32.16 30.70
CA GLU A 37 -31.91 -31.75 29.59
C GLU A 37 -32.78 -31.59 28.35
N GLU A 38 -32.72 -30.41 27.72
CA GLU A 38 -33.48 -30.07 26.54
C GLU A 38 -32.54 -29.83 25.37
N GLU A 39 -32.68 -30.61 24.31
CA GLU A 39 -31.89 -30.42 23.09
C GLU A 39 -32.48 -29.25 22.27
N ILE A 40 -31.66 -28.26 21.95
CA ILE A 40 -32.02 -27.05 21.23
C ILE A 40 -31.73 -27.24 19.75
N LYS A 41 -32.71 -27.03 18.89
CA LYS A 41 -32.54 -27.04 17.43
C LYS A 41 -31.88 -25.76 16.98
N TYR A 42 -30.84 -25.88 16.14
CA TYR A 42 -30.05 -24.79 15.61
C TYR A 42 -29.82 -24.95 14.11
N GLU A 43 -29.42 -23.86 13.46
CA GLU A 43 -28.97 -23.82 12.06
C GLU A 43 -27.59 -23.20 12.06
N ILE A 44 -26.60 -23.84 11.40
CA ILE A 44 -25.27 -23.29 11.21
C ILE A 44 -25.32 -22.38 9.99
N GLU A 45 -25.08 -21.09 10.16
CA GLU A 45 -24.96 -20.15 9.06
C GLU A 45 -23.57 -20.21 8.42
N GLN A 46 -22.52 -20.25 9.26
CA GLN A 46 -21.14 -20.18 8.77
C GLN A 46 -20.16 -20.80 9.77
N ILE A 47 -19.12 -21.44 9.24
CA ILE A 47 -17.92 -21.82 9.97
C ILE A 47 -16.73 -21.11 9.36
N LEU A 48 -15.97 -20.37 10.17
CA LEU A 48 -14.78 -19.62 9.80
C LEU A 48 -13.57 -20.18 10.53
N PHE A 49 -12.42 -20.19 9.87
CA PHE A 49 -11.13 -20.57 10.46
C PHE A 49 -10.24 -19.34 10.51
N SER A 50 -10.34 -18.59 11.61
CA SER A 50 -9.60 -17.34 11.79
C SER A 50 -8.11 -17.60 12.00
N LYS A 51 -7.28 -16.84 11.30
CA LYS A 51 -5.82 -16.75 11.48
C LYS A 51 -5.40 -15.38 12.00
N SER A 52 -6.35 -14.55 12.43
CA SER A 52 -6.01 -13.25 13.02
C SER A 52 -5.34 -13.39 14.39
N PHE A 53 -5.63 -14.45 15.12
CA PHE A 53 -5.11 -14.77 16.46
C PHE A 53 -5.17 -13.60 17.46
N GLN A 54 -6.03 -12.63 17.22
CA GLN A 54 -6.21 -11.50 18.14
C GLN A 54 -6.93 -11.93 19.43
N SER A 55 -7.86 -12.86 19.30
CA SER A 55 -8.49 -13.55 20.42
C SER A 55 -8.38 -15.05 20.18
N ILE A 56 -7.66 -15.73 21.05
CA ILE A 56 -7.43 -17.18 20.99
C ILE A 56 -8.19 -17.94 22.06
N GLU A 57 -8.79 -17.23 23.02
CA GLU A 57 -9.58 -17.85 24.09
C GLU A 57 -10.99 -18.17 23.60
N PRO A 58 -11.58 -19.26 24.11
CA PRO A 58 -12.98 -19.57 23.83
C PRO A 58 -13.92 -18.45 24.32
N SER A 59 -14.90 -18.11 23.49
CA SER A 59 -15.91 -17.12 23.86
C SER A 59 -17.21 -17.37 23.12
N VAL A 60 -18.33 -16.94 23.72
CA VAL A 60 -19.66 -16.96 23.09
C VAL A 60 -20.26 -15.58 23.16
N GLU A 61 -20.56 -15.03 21.99
CA GLU A 61 -21.27 -13.76 21.86
C GLU A 61 -22.68 -13.98 21.33
N ILE A 62 -23.64 -13.24 21.87
CA ILE A 62 -25.06 -13.41 21.57
C ILE A 62 -25.60 -12.11 20.99
N MET A 63 -26.22 -12.20 19.83
CA MET A 63 -26.90 -11.10 19.18
C MET A 63 -28.39 -11.46 19.02
N THR A 64 -29.26 -10.62 19.57
CA THR A 64 -30.71 -10.82 19.44
C THR A 64 -31.26 -10.05 18.26
N ASN A 65 -31.93 -10.75 17.35
CA ASN A 65 -32.61 -10.12 16.23
C ASN A 65 -34.03 -10.68 16.15
N ASN A 66 -35.06 -9.82 16.32
CA ASN A 66 -36.50 -10.18 16.29
C ASN A 66 -36.81 -11.54 16.95
N ASN A 67 -37.12 -12.56 16.15
CA ASN A 67 -37.52 -13.90 16.61
C ASN A 67 -36.38 -14.92 16.63
N LYS A 68 -35.18 -14.53 16.27
CA LYS A 68 -33.97 -15.38 16.21
C LYS A 68 -32.91 -14.88 17.18
N LEU A 69 -32.13 -15.81 17.68
CA LEU A 69 -30.93 -15.59 18.45
C LEU A 69 -29.75 -16.02 17.58
N LYS A 70 -28.87 -15.10 17.31
CA LYS A 70 -27.61 -15.39 16.58
C LYS A 70 -26.51 -15.55 17.60
N ILE A 71 -25.81 -16.68 17.54
CA ILE A 71 -24.71 -17.03 18.43
C ILE A 71 -23.42 -17.06 17.60
N LEU A 72 -22.44 -16.29 18.02
CA LEU A 72 -21.06 -16.39 17.55
C LEU A 72 -20.23 -17.11 18.61
N ALA A 73 -19.86 -18.36 18.35
CA ALA A 73 -18.97 -19.13 19.22
C ALA A 73 -17.56 -19.15 18.65
N SER A 74 -16.59 -18.58 19.37
CA SER A 74 -15.15 -18.74 19.14
C SER A 74 -14.67 -19.95 19.94
N LEU A 75 -14.14 -20.97 19.25
CA LEU A 75 -13.87 -22.27 19.87
C LEU A 75 -12.45 -22.39 20.44
N GLY A 76 -11.72 -21.26 20.52
CA GLY A 76 -10.35 -21.26 21.01
C GLY A 76 -9.34 -21.75 19.97
N LEU A 77 -8.05 -21.63 20.30
CA LEU A 77 -6.98 -22.09 19.44
C LEU A 77 -6.99 -23.61 19.32
N SER A 78 -7.03 -24.14 18.11
CA SER A 78 -7.00 -25.58 17.87
C SER A 78 -6.16 -25.91 16.64
N GLU A 79 -5.68 -27.16 16.60
CA GLU A 79 -5.01 -27.71 15.43
C GLU A 79 -5.95 -28.71 14.75
N CYS A 80 -6.75 -28.24 13.83
CA CYS A 80 -7.79 -29.03 13.16
C CYS A 80 -7.92 -28.67 11.67
N SER A 81 -8.57 -29.53 10.92
CA SER A 81 -8.96 -29.31 9.52
C SER A 81 -10.43 -28.93 9.37
N GLY A 82 -11.23 -29.12 10.42
CA GLY A 82 -12.64 -28.82 10.46
C GLY A 82 -13.21 -28.90 11.87
N ILE A 83 -14.47 -28.50 12.03
CA ILE A 83 -15.22 -28.56 13.31
C ILE A 83 -16.64 -29.04 13.03
N ASN A 84 -17.16 -29.87 13.94
CA ASN A 84 -18.57 -30.22 14.01
C ASN A 84 -19.19 -29.62 15.27
N ILE A 85 -20.43 -29.13 15.15
CA ILE A 85 -21.31 -28.87 16.29
C ILE A 85 -22.16 -30.14 16.45
N ASN A 86 -21.98 -30.84 17.56
CA ASN A 86 -22.66 -32.12 17.79
C ASN A 86 -24.07 -31.92 18.31
N SER A 87 -24.24 -31.03 19.29
CA SER A 87 -25.55 -30.68 19.86
C SER A 87 -25.50 -29.37 20.65
N ILE A 88 -26.64 -28.80 20.94
CA ILE A 88 -26.80 -27.71 21.90
C ILE A 88 -27.78 -28.18 22.95
N ILE A 89 -27.33 -28.30 24.20
CA ILE A 89 -28.13 -28.84 25.31
C ILE A 89 -28.33 -27.75 26.36
N LYS A 90 -29.58 -27.53 26.71
CA LYS A 90 -29.98 -26.64 27.82
C LYS A 90 -30.26 -27.46 29.07
N LYS A 91 -29.63 -27.06 30.18
CA LYS A 91 -29.86 -27.62 31.52
C LYS A 91 -30.05 -26.49 32.53
N GLY A 92 -31.27 -26.22 32.90
CA GLY A 92 -31.56 -25.07 33.76
C GLY A 92 -31.25 -23.74 33.08
N SER A 93 -30.32 -22.95 33.64
CA SER A 93 -29.83 -21.71 33.10
C SER A 93 -28.58 -21.87 32.23
N GLU A 94 -28.03 -23.06 32.10
CA GLU A 94 -26.86 -23.31 31.25
C GLU A 94 -27.23 -23.84 29.88
N VAL A 95 -26.58 -23.32 28.84
CA VAL A 95 -26.69 -23.78 27.46
C VAL A 95 -25.31 -24.23 27.01
N ASN A 96 -25.13 -25.52 26.82
CA ASN A 96 -23.90 -26.16 26.47
C ASN A 96 -23.86 -26.46 24.97
N ILE A 97 -22.88 -25.89 24.27
CA ILE A 97 -22.60 -26.10 22.84
C ILE A 97 -21.54 -27.19 22.75
N HIS A 98 -21.94 -28.39 22.34
CA HIS A 98 -21.06 -29.55 22.19
C HIS A 98 -20.34 -29.51 20.85
N VAL A 99 -19.02 -29.58 20.88
CA VAL A 99 -18.17 -29.43 19.69
C VAL A 99 -17.15 -30.55 19.59
N SER A 100 -16.85 -31.01 18.36
CA SER A 100 -15.80 -31.96 18.07
C SER A 100 -14.93 -31.47 16.91
N GLY A 101 -13.66 -31.92 16.88
CA GLY A 101 -12.70 -31.59 15.85
C GLY A 101 -12.78 -32.56 14.66
N ILE A 102 -12.44 -32.07 13.48
CA ILE A 102 -12.18 -32.90 12.31
C ILE A 102 -10.67 -32.85 12.03
N TYR A 103 -10.04 -34.02 11.95
CA TYR A 103 -8.58 -34.15 11.83
C TYR A 103 -8.23 -34.91 10.54
N ASP A 104 -7.96 -34.16 9.47
CA ASP A 104 -7.35 -34.72 8.28
C ASP A 104 -5.82 -34.60 8.42
N LYS A 105 -5.12 -35.74 8.47
CA LYS A 105 -3.64 -35.78 8.61
C LYS A 105 -2.88 -35.00 7.53
N LYS A 106 -3.51 -34.68 6.42
CA LYS A 106 -2.89 -33.92 5.32
C LYS A 106 -3.02 -32.39 5.49
N LEU A 107 -3.88 -31.90 6.39
CA LEU A 107 -4.21 -30.49 6.51
C LEU A 107 -4.37 -29.97 7.95
N PRO A 108 -3.57 -30.42 8.95
CA PRO A 108 -3.67 -29.83 10.28
C PRO A 108 -3.24 -28.35 10.19
N ARG A 109 -4.05 -27.43 10.71
CA ARG A 109 -3.76 -26.00 10.75
C ARG A 109 -4.02 -25.48 12.15
N LEU A 110 -3.10 -24.68 12.66
CA LEU A 110 -3.35 -23.88 13.86
C LEU A 110 -4.29 -22.73 13.46
N VAL A 111 -5.49 -22.75 14.02
CA VAL A 111 -6.57 -21.81 13.69
C VAL A 111 -7.45 -21.55 14.91
N VAL A 112 -8.21 -20.49 14.89
CA VAL A 112 -9.30 -20.26 15.84
C VAL A 112 -10.62 -20.46 15.08
N PRO A 113 -11.26 -21.63 15.23
CA PRO A 113 -12.55 -21.86 14.59
C PRO A 113 -13.61 -20.98 15.22
N GLN A 114 -14.45 -20.40 14.39
CA GLN A 114 -15.60 -19.57 14.77
C GLN A 114 -16.83 -20.10 14.07
N VAL A 115 -17.90 -20.30 14.84
CA VAL A 115 -19.17 -20.82 14.32
C VAL A 115 -20.26 -19.80 14.56
N ILE A 116 -20.97 -19.46 13.49
CA ILE A 116 -22.16 -18.60 13.56
C ILE A 116 -23.39 -19.50 13.44
N MET A 117 -24.23 -19.46 14.44
CA MET A 117 -25.43 -20.30 14.54
C MET A 117 -26.66 -19.45 14.81
N GLU A 118 -27.82 -19.92 14.33
CA GLU A 118 -29.12 -19.34 14.64
C GLU A 118 -29.98 -20.32 15.44
N ILE A 119 -30.64 -19.80 16.47
CA ILE A 119 -31.62 -20.51 17.29
C ILE A 119 -32.93 -19.71 17.30
N LYS A 120 -34.07 -20.38 17.23
CA LYS A 120 -35.39 -19.72 17.41
C LYS A 120 -35.56 -19.32 18.87
N LYS A 121 -35.87 -18.04 19.16
CA LYS A 121 -36.08 -17.53 20.53
C LYS A 121 -37.16 -18.30 21.30
N SER A 122 -38.15 -18.88 20.61
CA SER A 122 -39.21 -19.68 21.23
C SER A 122 -38.70 -20.91 21.96
N GLN A 123 -37.49 -21.40 21.65
CA GLN A 123 -36.86 -22.53 22.33
C GLN A 123 -36.16 -22.13 23.64
N LEU A 124 -35.85 -20.83 23.81
CA LEU A 124 -35.12 -20.33 24.95
C LEU A 124 -35.97 -19.29 25.71
N LYS A 125 -36.41 -19.63 26.89
CA LYS A 125 -37.12 -18.68 27.78
C LYS A 125 -36.09 -17.83 28.51
N LYS A 126 -36.29 -16.48 28.57
CA LYS A 126 -35.46 -15.53 29.30
C LYS A 126 -33.96 -15.64 28.93
N VAL A 127 -33.64 -15.30 27.70
CA VAL A 127 -32.25 -15.41 27.13
C VAL A 127 -31.24 -14.68 27.99
N GLU A 128 -31.63 -13.58 28.65
CA GLU A 128 -30.78 -12.74 29.49
C GLU A 128 -30.26 -13.49 30.73
N ASP A 129 -30.96 -14.52 31.18
CA ASP A 129 -30.61 -15.33 32.35
C ASP A 129 -29.77 -16.57 31.97
N LEU A 130 -29.51 -16.80 30.67
CA LEU A 130 -28.82 -17.99 30.20
C LEU A 130 -27.32 -17.75 30.10
N LYS A 131 -26.57 -18.75 30.58
CA LYS A 131 -25.11 -18.83 30.44
C LYS A 131 -24.77 -19.84 29.36
N PHE A 132 -24.10 -19.37 28.31
CA PHE A 132 -23.65 -20.21 27.21
C PHE A 132 -22.20 -20.66 27.45
N ASN A 133 -21.96 -21.98 27.35
CA ASN A 133 -20.67 -22.60 27.51
C ASN A 133 -20.34 -23.43 26.27
N ILE A 134 -19.04 -23.59 25.99
CA ILE A 134 -18.54 -24.51 24.97
C ILE A 134 -18.06 -25.77 25.68
N VAL A 135 -18.52 -26.93 25.23
CA VAL A 135 -18.14 -28.24 25.73
C VAL A 135 -17.39 -28.97 24.60
N TYR A 136 -16.16 -29.35 24.87
CA TYR A 136 -15.32 -30.05 23.91
C TYR A 136 -15.44 -31.55 24.14
N ASP A 137 -15.93 -32.28 23.12
CA ASP A 137 -16.25 -33.72 23.26
C ASP A 137 -15.01 -34.60 23.00
N ASP A 138 -14.07 -34.17 22.15
CA ASP A 138 -12.94 -35.00 21.71
C ASP A 138 -11.59 -34.27 21.69
N TYR A 139 -11.51 -32.98 22.03
CA TYR A 139 -10.29 -32.20 22.10
C TYR A 139 -10.34 -31.13 23.19
N GLU A 140 -9.18 -30.53 23.48
CA GLU A 140 -9.10 -29.32 24.28
C GLU A 140 -8.42 -28.21 23.48
N PRO A 141 -8.84 -26.94 23.62
CA PRO A 141 -8.16 -25.82 23.01
C PRO A 141 -6.70 -25.73 23.46
N LEU A 142 -5.82 -25.45 22.51
CA LEU A 142 -4.43 -25.23 22.79
C LEU A 142 -4.25 -23.91 23.55
N LYS A 143 -3.43 -23.96 24.61
CA LYS A 143 -3.11 -22.78 25.40
C LYS A 143 -1.70 -22.30 25.04
N ILE A 144 -1.59 -21.01 24.77
CA ILE A 144 -0.31 -20.32 24.64
C ILE A 144 -0.26 -19.17 25.63
N LYS A 145 0.94 -18.88 26.13
CA LYS A 145 1.12 -17.87 27.18
C LYS A 145 1.28 -16.45 26.60
N TYR A 146 1.92 -16.34 25.44
CA TYR A 146 2.22 -15.06 24.80
C TYR A 146 1.37 -14.91 23.54
N GLY A 147 0.39 -14.01 23.61
CA GLY A 147 -0.43 -13.62 22.47
C GLY A 147 0.35 -12.81 21.44
N ILE A 148 -0.26 -12.59 20.27
CA ILE A 148 0.42 -11.88 19.17
C ILE A 148 0.89 -10.48 19.61
N ASN A 149 0.09 -9.72 20.34
CA ASN A 149 0.45 -8.36 20.76
C ASN A 149 1.68 -8.34 21.68
N ASP A 150 1.78 -9.30 22.61
CA ASP A 150 2.93 -9.41 23.51
C ASP A 150 4.21 -9.69 22.72
N VAL A 151 4.11 -10.60 21.74
CA VAL A 151 5.23 -11.01 20.91
C VAL A 151 5.67 -9.87 19.98
N LEU A 152 4.73 -9.16 19.35
CA LEU A 152 5.06 -8.00 18.51
C LEU A 152 5.76 -6.89 19.31
N ASN A 153 5.28 -6.59 20.51
CA ASN A 153 5.91 -5.62 21.41
C ASN A 153 7.35 -6.04 21.78
N LYS A 154 7.55 -7.33 22.05
CA LYS A 154 8.88 -7.88 22.36
C LYS A 154 9.83 -7.77 21.18
N ILE A 155 9.39 -8.12 19.96
CA ILE A 155 10.19 -7.99 18.74
C ILE A 155 10.54 -6.54 18.47
N GLN A 156 9.54 -5.64 18.51
CA GLN A 156 9.76 -4.21 18.26
C GLN A 156 10.78 -3.61 19.24
N SER A 157 10.69 -3.99 20.52
CA SER A 157 11.62 -3.53 21.54
C SER A 157 13.03 -4.11 21.35
N HIS A 158 13.13 -5.41 21.07
CA HIS A 158 14.41 -6.11 20.92
C HIS A 158 15.21 -5.59 19.70
N PHE A 159 14.53 -5.43 18.56
CA PHE A 159 15.16 -4.97 17.32
C PHE A 159 15.10 -3.45 17.13
N LYS A 160 14.55 -2.71 18.10
CA LYS A 160 14.36 -1.24 18.04
C LYS A 160 13.63 -0.79 16.77
N ILE A 161 12.61 -1.55 16.35
CA ILE A 161 11.85 -1.28 15.14
C ILE A 161 10.93 -0.09 15.39
N SER A 162 11.01 0.90 14.51
CA SER A 162 10.04 1.99 14.41
C SER A 162 9.43 1.96 13.01
N THR A 163 8.30 1.28 12.85
CA THR A 163 7.62 1.20 11.56
C THR A 163 6.12 1.40 11.73
N LYS A 164 5.50 1.98 10.70
CA LYS A 164 4.03 2.04 10.57
C LYS A 164 3.47 0.82 9.83
N ASN A 165 4.34 -0.01 9.26
CA ASN A 165 3.93 -1.20 8.53
C ASN A 165 3.47 -2.28 9.50
N SER A 166 2.30 -2.84 9.24
CA SER A 166 1.82 -4.00 9.99
C SER A 166 2.65 -5.22 9.62
N PRO A 167 3.11 -6.02 10.59
CA PRO A 167 3.81 -7.26 10.29
C PRO A 167 2.84 -8.31 9.72
N ASN A 168 3.38 -9.22 8.92
CA ASN A 168 2.73 -10.50 8.69
C ASN A 168 3.06 -11.43 9.85
N PHE A 169 2.11 -12.22 10.27
CA PHE A 169 2.33 -13.22 11.32
C PHE A 169 1.48 -14.46 11.08
N ASN A 170 1.99 -15.58 11.54
CA ASN A 170 1.29 -16.84 11.55
C ASN A 170 1.69 -17.62 12.82
N LEU A 171 0.84 -18.54 13.23
CA LEU A 171 1.14 -19.47 14.29
C LEU A 171 1.37 -20.84 13.66
N ILE A 172 2.50 -21.42 13.94
CA ILE A 172 2.93 -22.70 13.35
C ILE A 172 3.38 -23.67 14.45
N ARG A 173 3.36 -24.96 14.14
CA ARG A 173 4.00 -25.98 14.95
C ARG A 173 5.38 -26.28 14.36
N ALA A 174 6.41 -26.13 15.16
CA ALA A 174 7.77 -26.48 14.79
C ALA A 174 7.99 -28.01 14.83
N GLU A 175 9.10 -28.47 14.27
CA GLU A 175 9.42 -29.90 14.18
C GLU A 175 9.54 -30.59 15.58
N ASP A 176 9.94 -29.84 16.58
CA ASP A 176 10.02 -30.28 18.00
C ASP A 176 8.67 -30.22 18.73
N ASN A 177 7.56 -30.02 18.01
CA ASN A 177 6.22 -29.84 18.52
C ASN A 177 5.96 -28.55 19.32
N THR A 178 6.90 -27.62 19.40
CA THR A 178 6.63 -26.30 19.99
C THR A 178 5.71 -25.45 19.11
N ILE A 179 4.84 -24.64 19.75
CA ILE A 179 4.02 -23.65 19.04
C ILE A 179 4.83 -22.37 18.94
N VAL A 180 4.97 -21.87 17.71
CA VAL A 180 5.87 -20.77 17.38
C VAL A 180 5.12 -19.70 16.59
N TRP A 181 5.27 -18.46 17.00
CA TRP A 181 4.92 -17.30 16.18
C TRP A 181 5.98 -17.12 15.08
N ASP A 182 5.55 -17.18 13.84
CA ASP A 182 6.36 -16.87 12.65
C ASP A 182 5.97 -15.48 12.16
N ILE A 183 6.89 -14.53 12.26
CA ILE A 183 6.62 -13.11 12.08
C ILE A 183 7.58 -12.53 11.07
N SER A 184 7.04 -11.73 10.16
CA SER A 184 7.85 -10.95 9.23
C SER A 184 7.45 -9.48 9.19
N TYR A 185 8.43 -8.61 9.25
CA TYR A 185 8.33 -7.19 8.98
C TYR A 185 9.02 -6.89 7.66
N ASN A 186 8.31 -6.30 6.73
CA ASN A 186 8.86 -5.90 5.44
C ASN A 186 9.16 -4.40 5.41
N ASN A 187 10.23 -4.03 4.70
CA ASN A 187 10.63 -2.65 4.46
C ASN A 187 10.78 -1.83 5.76
N ILE A 188 11.50 -2.38 6.72
CA ILE A 188 11.86 -1.65 7.93
C ILE A 188 13.21 -0.97 7.77
N PHE A 189 13.38 0.19 8.43
CA PHE A 189 14.65 0.89 8.43
C PHE A 189 15.62 0.30 9.46
N ASP A 190 16.80 -0.10 8.97
CA ASP A 190 17.95 -0.46 9.80
C ASP A 190 18.87 0.75 9.98
N LYS A 191 18.90 1.31 11.19
CA LYS A 191 19.69 2.50 11.50
C LYS A 191 21.20 2.24 11.49
N ASP A 192 21.57 0.99 11.67
CA ASP A 192 22.98 0.59 11.79
C ASP A 192 23.66 0.46 10.43
N ASN A 193 22.87 0.42 9.33
CA ASN A 193 23.37 0.24 7.96
C ASN A 193 22.78 1.26 6.98
N PRO A 194 23.25 2.51 6.95
CA PRO A 194 22.68 3.53 6.06
C PRO A 194 22.89 3.24 4.56
N GLU A 195 23.88 2.42 4.18
CA GLU A 195 24.09 2.00 2.80
C GLU A 195 23.06 0.97 2.31
N THR A 196 22.52 0.19 3.23
CA THR A 196 21.47 -0.81 2.97
C THR A 196 20.35 -0.67 3.99
N PRO A 197 19.69 0.50 4.06
CA PRO A 197 18.85 0.86 5.20
C PRO A 197 17.52 0.13 5.24
N LEU A 198 17.11 -0.51 4.15
CA LEU A 198 15.87 -1.26 4.08
C LEU A 198 16.14 -2.74 4.23
N VAL A 199 15.50 -3.32 5.23
CA VAL A 199 15.62 -4.74 5.52
C VAL A 199 14.24 -5.37 5.71
N ASN A 200 14.15 -6.66 5.44
CA ASN A 200 13.08 -7.51 5.94
C ASN A 200 13.58 -8.20 7.20
N LEU A 201 12.76 -8.21 8.24
CA LEU A 201 13.04 -8.95 9.47
C LEU A 201 12.11 -10.15 9.54
N TYR A 202 12.70 -11.32 9.71
CA TYR A 202 12.00 -12.56 10.01
C TYR A 202 12.33 -12.96 11.44
N ALA A 203 11.33 -13.36 12.21
CA ALA A 203 11.55 -13.80 13.59
C ALA A 203 10.61 -14.94 13.96
N LYS A 204 11.15 -15.94 14.64
CA LYS A 204 10.38 -17.03 15.25
C LYS A 204 10.44 -16.91 16.77
N VAL A 205 9.27 -16.87 17.40
CA VAL A 205 9.14 -16.69 18.85
C VAL A 205 8.33 -17.82 19.45
N ASN A 206 8.85 -18.44 20.50
CA ASN A 206 8.12 -19.47 21.22
C ASN A 206 6.89 -18.90 21.89
N ALA A 207 5.71 -19.43 21.55
CA ALA A 207 4.43 -18.91 22.03
C ALA A 207 4.20 -19.15 23.54
N ASN A 208 4.95 -20.07 24.16
CA ASN A 208 4.83 -20.40 25.60
C ASN A 208 5.87 -19.72 26.48
N THR A 209 7.09 -19.51 25.97
CA THR A 209 8.18 -18.87 26.76
C THR A 209 8.36 -17.40 26.37
N GLY A 210 7.93 -17.02 25.17
CA GLY A 210 8.15 -15.69 24.60
C GLY A 210 9.59 -15.50 24.12
N ASP A 211 10.43 -16.52 24.05
CA ASP A 211 11.81 -16.40 23.62
C ASP A 211 11.91 -16.33 22.10
N ILE A 212 12.78 -15.46 21.60
CA ILE A 212 13.12 -15.41 20.19
C ILE A 212 14.02 -16.60 19.89
N ILE A 213 13.49 -17.59 19.15
CA ILE A 213 14.20 -18.83 18.80
C ILE A 213 15.18 -18.57 17.66
N ASN A 214 14.72 -17.83 16.67
CA ASN A 214 15.50 -17.48 15.49
C ASN A 214 15.09 -16.11 14.98
N SER A 215 16.03 -15.39 14.40
CA SER A 215 15.75 -14.14 13.72
C SER A 215 16.78 -13.87 12.64
N GLU A 216 16.35 -13.25 11.57
CA GLU A 216 17.17 -12.89 10.43
C GLU A 216 16.77 -11.51 9.91
N LYS A 217 17.75 -10.64 9.67
CA LYS A 217 17.60 -9.40 8.93
C LYS A 217 18.18 -9.58 7.53
N VAL A 218 17.35 -9.46 6.50
CA VAL A 218 17.76 -9.54 5.10
C VAL A 218 17.77 -8.15 4.50
N SER A 219 18.93 -7.64 4.11
CA SER A 219 19.04 -6.37 3.39
C SER A 219 18.47 -6.49 1.99
N ILE A 220 17.52 -5.64 1.66
CA ILE A 220 16.80 -5.64 0.38
C ILE A 220 17.12 -4.42 -0.49
N SER A 221 17.81 -3.43 0.06
CA SER A 221 18.17 -2.21 -0.65
C SER A 221 19.66 -2.02 -0.77
N SER A 222 20.06 -1.20 -1.74
CA SER A 222 21.43 -0.72 -1.91
C SER A 222 21.39 0.76 -2.22
N SER A 223 22.27 1.54 -1.58
CA SER A 223 22.44 2.95 -1.87
C SER A 223 23.06 3.12 -3.24
N LEU A 224 22.46 3.95 -4.08
CA LEU A 224 23.04 4.34 -5.36
C LEU A 224 23.80 5.65 -5.24
N ASP A 225 23.12 6.70 -4.77
CA ASP A 225 23.71 8.04 -4.67
C ASP A 225 22.82 8.95 -3.79
N ASN A 226 23.36 10.09 -3.39
CA ASN A 226 22.55 11.19 -2.87
C ASN A 226 21.92 11.95 -4.04
N GLY A 227 20.67 12.38 -3.88
CA GLY A 227 19.95 13.18 -4.86
C GLY A 227 18.50 12.80 -5.05
N HIS A 228 17.85 13.54 -5.94
CA HIS A 228 16.45 13.39 -6.27
C HIS A 228 16.25 12.93 -7.71
N ILE A 229 15.53 11.84 -7.93
CA ILE A 229 15.20 11.34 -9.26
C ILE A 229 14.22 12.30 -9.95
N LEU A 230 14.63 12.84 -11.09
CA LEU A 230 13.80 13.71 -11.92
C LEU A 230 13.09 12.94 -13.03
N ASN A 231 13.80 11.99 -13.64
CA ASN A 231 13.28 11.20 -14.74
C ASN A 231 13.90 9.80 -14.76
N TYR A 232 13.17 8.84 -15.26
CA TYR A 232 13.59 7.45 -15.43
C TYR A 232 13.11 6.92 -16.78
N VAL A 233 13.93 6.13 -17.42
CA VAL A 233 13.59 5.40 -18.65
C VAL A 233 13.72 3.91 -18.40
N ASN A 234 12.80 3.14 -18.94
CA ASN A 234 12.65 1.70 -18.64
C ASN A 234 13.87 0.84 -19.02
N ASP A 235 14.85 1.37 -19.74
CA ASP A 235 16.12 0.71 -20.04
C ASP A 235 17.18 0.85 -18.92
N GLY A 236 16.80 1.50 -17.80
CA GLY A 236 17.68 1.63 -16.62
C GLY A 236 18.44 2.95 -16.51
N HIS A 237 18.14 3.95 -17.36
CA HIS A 237 18.75 5.27 -17.21
C HIS A 237 17.96 6.12 -16.20
N ILE A 238 18.66 6.65 -15.19
CA ILE A 238 18.12 7.53 -14.16
C ILE A 238 18.72 8.93 -14.31
N LEU A 239 17.87 9.92 -14.48
CA LEU A 239 18.24 11.32 -14.42
C LEU A 239 17.92 11.88 -13.05
N TYR A 240 18.90 12.41 -12.34
CA TYR A 240 18.73 12.88 -10.97
C TYR A 240 19.52 14.15 -10.70
N LYS A 241 19.09 14.89 -9.70
CA LYS A 241 19.79 16.10 -9.26
C LYS A 241 20.37 15.93 -7.88
N LYS A 242 21.52 16.57 -7.65
CA LYS A 242 22.14 16.77 -6.34
C LYS A 242 22.12 18.26 -6.00
N SER A 243 21.85 18.57 -4.74
CA SER A 243 22.00 19.93 -4.20
C SER A 243 23.14 19.93 -3.19
N LEU A 244 24.20 20.64 -3.51
CA LEU A 244 25.40 20.76 -2.66
C LEU A 244 25.40 22.13 -2.01
N SER A 245 25.18 22.18 -0.70
CA SER A 245 25.23 23.43 0.06
C SER A 245 26.62 23.63 0.67
N ASN A 246 27.23 24.78 0.39
CA ASN A 246 28.43 25.21 1.08
C ASN A 246 28.00 25.89 2.39
N LYS A 247 28.30 25.26 3.53
CA LYS A 247 27.92 25.78 4.86
C LYS A 247 28.57 27.11 5.21
N ASP A 248 29.73 27.43 4.59
CA ASP A 248 30.48 28.66 4.89
C ASP A 248 29.97 29.86 4.08
N THR A 249 29.52 29.65 2.84
CA THR A 249 29.06 30.74 1.94
C THR A 249 27.54 30.82 1.81
N ASN A 250 26.79 29.83 2.32
CA ASN A 250 25.36 29.64 2.07
C ASN A 250 24.98 29.50 0.58
N GLU A 251 25.94 29.25 -0.26
CA GLU A 251 25.71 29.01 -1.68
C GLU A 251 25.29 27.57 -1.91
N THR A 252 24.31 27.38 -2.80
CA THR A 252 23.87 26.04 -3.22
C THR A 252 24.22 25.84 -4.68
N ILE A 253 24.93 24.77 -4.96
CA ILE A 253 25.22 24.32 -6.33
C ILE A 253 24.30 23.15 -6.63
N GLU A 254 23.50 23.27 -7.69
CA GLU A 254 22.71 22.16 -8.19
C GLU A 254 23.42 21.48 -9.35
N GLN A 255 23.46 20.16 -9.30
CA GLN A 255 24.10 19.33 -10.31
C GLN A 255 23.09 18.36 -10.90
N LEU A 256 23.14 18.17 -12.22
CA LEU A 256 22.36 17.16 -12.94
C LEU A 256 23.27 15.99 -13.30
N TRP A 257 22.82 14.80 -12.94
CA TRP A 257 23.56 13.56 -13.11
C TRP A 257 22.73 12.53 -13.87
N VAL A 258 23.40 11.66 -14.58
CA VAL A 258 22.84 10.42 -15.15
C VAL A 258 23.51 9.23 -14.47
N TYR A 259 22.71 8.27 -14.08
CA TYR A 259 23.13 6.93 -13.73
C TYR A 259 22.67 5.97 -14.82
N ASP A 260 23.60 5.20 -15.36
CA ASP A 260 23.33 4.12 -16.30
C ASP A 260 23.44 2.79 -15.56
N ASP A 261 22.33 2.10 -15.41
CA ASP A 261 22.25 0.83 -14.70
C ASP A 261 22.98 -0.32 -15.44
N ALA A 262 23.15 -0.23 -16.76
CA ALA A 262 23.84 -1.26 -17.54
C ALA A 262 25.36 -1.24 -17.29
N SER A 263 25.96 -0.05 -17.27
CA SER A 263 27.40 0.15 -17.02
C SER A 263 27.73 0.41 -15.55
N ASN A 264 26.72 0.69 -14.70
CA ASN A 264 26.87 1.17 -13.33
C ASN A 264 27.66 2.49 -13.23
N GLU A 265 27.60 3.31 -14.27
CA GLU A 265 28.31 4.57 -14.34
C GLU A 265 27.44 5.74 -13.89
N LYS A 266 28.09 6.74 -13.26
CA LYS A 266 27.48 8.01 -12.86
C LYS A 266 28.20 9.14 -13.58
N ILE A 267 27.45 9.92 -14.35
CA ILE A 267 28.00 10.97 -15.18
C ILE A 267 27.33 12.29 -14.81
N MET A 268 28.12 13.29 -14.45
CA MET A 268 27.65 14.66 -14.28
C MET A 268 27.45 15.31 -15.65
N LEU A 269 26.23 15.76 -15.93
CA LEU A 269 25.88 16.43 -17.18
C LEU A 269 25.93 17.95 -17.09
N TYR A 270 25.58 18.50 -15.92
CA TYR A 270 25.40 19.94 -15.74
C TYR A 270 25.62 20.35 -14.29
N SER A 271 26.12 21.56 -14.08
CA SER A 271 26.28 22.17 -12.77
C SER A 271 25.94 23.65 -12.83
N SER A 272 25.17 24.15 -11.85
CA SER A 272 24.70 25.54 -11.79
C SER A 272 24.58 26.03 -10.36
N ASN A 273 24.74 27.35 -10.18
CA ASN A 273 24.39 28.05 -8.93
C ASN A 273 22.88 28.37 -8.85
N PHE A 274 22.13 28.02 -9.87
CA PHE A 274 20.69 28.25 -9.94
C PHE A 274 19.92 26.96 -9.79
N LYS A 275 18.63 27.09 -9.47
CA LYS A 275 17.76 25.94 -9.22
C LYS A 275 17.40 25.19 -10.50
N ILE A 276 17.74 23.91 -10.57
CA ILE A 276 17.20 22.99 -11.59
C ILE A 276 15.77 22.60 -11.19
N SER A 277 14.78 23.14 -11.89
CA SER A 277 13.38 22.92 -11.58
C SER A 277 12.85 21.60 -12.16
N SER A 278 13.29 21.25 -13.36
CA SER A 278 12.94 19.99 -14.03
C SER A 278 14.00 19.59 -15.05
N ALA A 279 14.14 18.29 -15.29
CA ALA A 279 14.94 17.73 -16.36
C ALA A 279 14.34 16.42 -16.85
N GLN A 280 14.50 16.10 -18.14
CA GLN A 280 14.03 14.86 -18.70
C GLN A 280 14.83 14.42 -19.93
N PHE A 281 14.92 13.12 -20.14
CA PHE A 281 15.46 12.54 -21.35
C PHE A 281 14.54 12.79 -22.55
N SER A 282 15.15 12.95 -23.74
CA SER A 282 14.43 12.77 -24.98
C SER A 282 14.04 11.28 -25.15
N THR A 283 12.98 11.03 -25.90
CA THR A 283 12.45 9.67 -26.07
C THR A 283 13.45 8.69 -26.71
N ASN A 284 14.37 9.20 -27.50
CA ASN A 284 15.43 8.42 -28.15
C ASN A 284 16.77 8.41 -27.38
N LEU A 285 16.80 8.96 -26.16
CA LEU A 285 17.99 9.07 -25.30
C LEU A 285 19.21 9.80 -25.92
N ASN A 286 19.01 10.62 -26.93
CA ASN A 286 20.10 11.40 -27.50
C ASN A 286 20.34 12.72 -26.75
N TYR A 287 19.31 13.22 -26.06
CA TYR A 287 19.34 14.52 -25.40
C TYR A 287 18.72 14.48 -24.01
N VAL A 288 19.18 15.40 -23.20
CA VAL A 288 18.49 15.80 -21.96
C VAL A 288 18.07 17.25 -22.10
N SER A 289 16.84 17.57 -21.76
CA SER A 289 16.37 18.94 -21.57
C SER A 289 16.29 19.27 -20.10
N LEU A 290 16.66 20.48 -19.71
CA LEU A 290 16.51 20.96 -18.35
C LEU A 290 15.99 22.40 -18.31
N ILE A 291 15.20 22.71 -17.29
CA ILE A 291 14.75 24.04 -16.94
C ILE A 291 15.48 24.50 -15.68
N GLU A 292 16.17 25.61 -15.82
CA GLU A 292 16.87 26.32 -14.74
C GLU A 292 16.09 27.57 -14.37
N VAL A 293 15.96 27.86 -13.10
CA VAL A 293 15.29 29.07 -12.58
C VAL A 293 16.29 29.92 -11.82
N SER A 294 16.46 31.14 -12.27
CA SER A 294 17.30 32.17 -11.66
C SER A 294 16.48 33.41 -11.31
N ASP A 295 17.06 34.37 -10.60
CA ASP A 295 16.41 35.64 -10.29
C ASP A 295 16.10 36.45 -11.56
N SER A 296 16.86 36.24 -12.64
CA SER A 296 16.65 36.89 -13.94
C SER A 296 15.60 36.21 -14.82
N GLY A 297 15.04 35.08 -14.38
CA GLY A 297 14.02 34.31 -15.10
C GLY A 297 14.41 32.87 -15.34
N THR A 298 13.69 32.21 -16.22
CA THR A 298 13.81 30.79 -16.54
C THR A 298 14.71 30.59 -17.77
N GLY A 299 15.63 29.62 -17.68
CA GLY A 299 16.48 29.16 -18.78
C GLY A 299 16.13 27.74 -19.19
N LEU A 300 16.04 27.49 -20.51
CA LEU A 300 15.95 26.15 -21.07
C LEU A 300 17.33 25.75 -21.63
N TYR A 301 17.80 24.58 -21.28
CA TYR A 301 19.04 24.02 -21.79
C TYR A 301 18.78 22.65 -22.42
N ILE A 302 19.54 22.35 -23.47
CA ILE A 302 19.63 21.03 -24.09
C ILE A 302 21.05 20.52 -23.94
N ILE A 303 21.19 19.27 -23.57
CA ILE A 303 22.46 18.58 -23.38
C ILE A 303 22.44 17.32 -24.24
N PRO A 304 23.21 17.28 -25.34
CA PRO A 304 23.46 16.04 -26.07
C PRO A 304 24.21 15.05 -25.16
N LEU A 305 23.74 13.81 -25.08
CA LEU A 305 24.39 12.79 -24.22
C LEU A 305 25.75 12.33 -24.79
N GLU A 306 25.97 12.50 -26.08
CA GLU A 306 27.22 12.14 -26.73
C GLU A 306 28.38 13.07 -26.31
N ASP A 307 28.19 14.39 -26.43
CA ASP A 307 29.26 15.38 -26.15
C ASP A 307 29.13 16.04 -24.77
N LYS A 308 28.00 15.92 -24.12
CA LYS A 308 27.69 16.40 -22.76
C LYS A 308 27.83 17.91 -22.56
N ARG A 309 27.74 18.68 -23.65
CA ARG A 309 27.85 20.14 -23.60
C ARG A 309 26.43 20.75 -23.57
N ALA A 310 26.13 21.42 -22.48
CA ALA A 310 24.85 22.13 -22.35
C ALA A 310 24.87 23.41 -23.24
N TYR A 311 23.81 23.60 -24.01
CA TYR A 311 23.55 24.85 -24.71
C TYR A 311 22.20 25.42 -24.37
N LYS A 312 22.17 26.74 -24.14
CA LYS A 312 20.93 27.46 -23.80
C LYS A 312 20.14 27.73 -25.05
N ILE A 313 18.83 27.48 -24.98
CA ILE A 313 17.90 27.84 -26.04
C ILE A 313 17.47 29.29 -25.84
N SER A 314 17.62 30.08 -26.89
CA SER A 314 17.16 31.47 -26.92
C SER A 314 15.75 31.54 -27.52
N PHE A 315 14.91 32.33 -26.90
CA PHE A 315 13.58 32.67 -27.39
C PHE A 315 13.56 34.15 -27.80
N GLU A 316 12.74 34.48 -28.79
CA GLU A 316 12.61 35.88 -29.28
C GLU A 316 11.97 36.77 -28.22
N ASP A 317 11.02 36.23 -27.44
CA ASP A 317 10.34 36.91 -26.34
C ASP A 317 10.82 36.41 -24.98
N LYS A 318 10.48 37.13 -23.89
CA LYS A 318 10.69 36.65 -22.52
C LYS A 318 9.79 35.45 -22.25
N PHE A 319 10.24 34.28 -22.61
CA PHE A 319 9.55 33.03 -22.41
C PHE A 319 10.03 32.32 -21.13
N SER A 320 9.08 31.91 -20.31
CA SER A 320 9.34 31.23 -19.05
C SER A 320 8.65 29.86 -19.02
N PRO A 321 9.26 28.83 -19.64
CA PRO A 321 8.65 27.51 -19.69
C PRO A 321 8.53 26.90 -18.30
N GLN A 322 7.34 26.39 -17.98
CA GLN A 322 7.05 25.71 -16.72
C GLN A 322 6.91 24.19 -16.92
N ILE A 323 6.51 23.79 -18.13
CA ILE A 323 6.28 22.41 -18.50
C ILE A 323 7.05 22.11 -19.78
N MET A 324 7.72 20.97 -19.82
CA MET A 324 8.39 20.46 -21.00
C MET A 324 8.08 18.98 -21.19
N LYS A 325 7.95 18.57 -22.47
CA LYS A 325 7.70 17.17 -22.85
C LYS A 325 8.27 16.87 -24.23
N TRP A 326 8.96 15.75 -24.33
CA TRP A 326 9.40 15.19 -25.59
C TRP A 326 8.33 14.33 -26.23
N ASP A 327 8.20 14.39 -27.56
CA ASP A 327 7.45 13.43 -28.33
C ASP A 327 8.33 12.24 -28.80
N ASN A 328 7.69 11.30 -29.49
CA ASN A 328 8.36 10.15 -30.07
C ASN A 328 9.22 10.46 -31.30
N LYS A 329 9.14 11.69 -31.85
CA LYS A 329 9.94 12.18 -33.01
C LYS A 329 11.14 13.01 -32.59
N GLY A 330 11.33 13.24 -31.29
CA GLY A 330 12.43 14.06 -30.75
C GLY A 330 12.16 15.57 -30.85
N ILE A 331 10.90 15.98 -30.86
CA ILE A 331 10.48 17.38 -30.72
C ILE A 331 10.16 17.64 -29.25
N LEU A 332 10.69 18.74 -28.72
CA LEU A 332 10.42 19.18 -27.37
C LEU A 332 9.28 20.21 -27.38
N TYR A 333 8.19 19.91 -26.67
CA TYR A 333 7.11 20.84 -26.43
C TYR A 333 7.29 21.53 -25.10
N LEU A 334 7.03 22.84 -25.09
CA LEU A 334 7.21 23.73 -23.96
C LEU A 334 5.94 24.52 -23.73
N ILE A 335 5.55 24.67 -22.47
CA ILE A 335 4.35 25.42 -22.12
C ILE A 335 4.71 26.51 -21.10
N GLU A 336 4.28 27.71 -21.41
CA GLU A 336 4.21 28.82 -20.48
C GLU A 336 2.74 29.08 -20.12
N ASN A 337 2.45 29.07 -18.83
CA ASN A 337 1.15 29.44 -18.29
C ASN A 337 1.22 30.87 -17.74
N ASP A 338 0.29 31.71 -18.18
CA ASP A 338 0.10 33.07 -17.70
C ASP A 338 -1.39 33.22 -17.30
N ASP A 339 -1.65 33.48 -16.02
CA ASP A 339 -2.97 33.59 -15.35
C ASP A 339 -4.09 32.68 -15.88
N HIS A 340 -4.53 32.89 -17.13
CA HIS A 340 -5.63 32.14 -17.78
C HIS A 340 -5.30 31.66 -19.19
N LYS A 341 -4.03 31.79 -19.58
CA LYS A 341 -3.58 31.51 -20.94
C LYS A 341 -2.37 30.62 -20.93
N SER A 342 -2.31 29.67 -21.85
CA SER A 342 -1.12 28.87 -22.10
C SER A 342 -0.60 29.10 -23.50
N ILE A 343 0.69 29.37 -23.63
CA ILE A 343 1.40 29.45 -24.90
C ILE A 343 2.22 28.18 -25.05
N ILE A 344 2.08 27.53 -26.20
CA ILE A 344 2.74 26.27 -26.46
C ILE A 344 3.75 26.47 -27.59
N TYR A 345 4.98 26.10 -27.30
CA TYR A 345 6.08 26.13 -28.24
C TYR A 345 6.52 24.71 -28.59
N SER A 346 6.99 24.53 -29.81
CA SER A 346 7.74 23.36 -30.22
C SER A 346 9.19 23.78 -30.48
N TYR A 347 10.13 22.98 -30.01
CA TYR A 347 11.54 23.12 -30.31
C TYR A 347 12.07 21.85 -30.99
N ASN A 348 12.62 22.02 -32.18
CA ASN A 348 13.23 20.95 -32.93
C ASN A 348 14.76 21.05 -32.81
N VAL A 349 15.37 20.09 -32.11
CA VAL A 349 16.81 20.08 -31.83
C VAL A 349 17.66 20.00 -33.11
N LYS A 350 17.19 19.26 -34.14
CA LYS A 350 17.96 19.03 -35.38
C LYS A 350 18.23 20.30 -36.17
N ASN A 351 17.30 21.23 -36.16
CA ASN A 351 17.43 22.49 -36.92
C ASN A 351 17.52 23.73 -36.01
N ASN A 352 17.59 23.52 -34.68
CA ASN A 352 17.65 24.57 -33.67
C ASN A 352 16.54 25.63 -33.84
N LYS A 353 15.31 25.17 -34.11
CA LYS A 353 14.20 26.06 -34.45
C LYS A 353 13.06 25.95 -33.44
N THR A 354 12.63 27.11 -32.95
CA THR A 354 11.48 27.25 -32.06
C THR A 354 10.30 27.83 -32.82
N ASN A 355 9.09 27.29 -32.61
CA ASN A 355 7.87 27.84 -33.19
C ASN A 355 6.78 27.88 -32.13
N ILE A 356 5.94 28.94 -32.13
CA ILE A 356 4.67 28.93 -31.41
C ILE A 356 3.72 28.05 -32.22
N ILE A 357 3.17 27.04 -31.59
CA ILE A 357 2.27 26.08 -32.23
C ILE A 357 0.83 26.22 -31.76
N GLY A 358 0.60 26.84 -30.61
CA GLY A 358 -0.73 27.05 -30.07
C GLY A 358 -0.80 28.08 -28.95
N VAL A 359 -1.96 28.70 -28.85
CA VAL A 359 -2.31 29.60 -27.75
C VAL A 359 -3.71 29.20 -27.28
N LEU A 360 -3.82 28.84 -25.99
CA LEU A 360 -5.09 28.43 -25.40
C LEU A 360 -5.46 29.36 -24.24
N ASN A 361 -6.71 29.78 -24.18
CA ASN A 361 -7.25 30.59 -23.07
C ASN A 361 -7.62 29.67 -21.90
N LYS A 362 -6.65 28.90 -21.44
CA LYS A 362 -6.79 27.86 -20.41
C LYS A 362 -5.43 27.57 -19.79
N ASN A 363 -5.41 27.18 -18.52
CA ASN A 363 -4.19 26.72 -17.87
C ASN A 363 -3.99 25.22 -18.10
N ILE A 364 -2.84 24.85 -18.62
CA ILE A 364 -2.45 23.48 -18.90
C ILE A 364 -1.54 23.00 -17.77
N GLU A 365 -1.86 21.84 -17.21
CA GLU A 365 -1.06 21.17 -16.19
C GLU A 365 -0.09 20.14 -16.79
N ASN A 366 -0.48 19.52 -17.90
CA ASN A 366 0.34 18.50 -18.56
C ASN A 366 0.03 18.45 -20.06
N ILE A 367 1.04 18.07 -20.85
CA ILE A 367 0.94 17.77 -22.27
C ILE A 367 1.64 16.45 -22.57
N VAL A 368 1.04 15.64 -23.42
CA VAL A 368 1.66 14.44 -23.99
C VAL A 368 1.43 14.49 -25.49
N ALA A 369 2.46 14.21 -26.27
CA ALA A 369 2.39 14.24 -27.72
C ALA A 369 2.77 12.87 -28.31
N MET A 370 2.00 12.44 -29.29
CA MET A 370 2.28 11.26 -30.10
C MET A 370 1.88 11.53 -31.54
N ASP A 371 2.83 11.37 -32.46
CA ASP A 371 2.65 11.66 -33.88
C ASP A 371 2.12 13.08 -34.13
N ASN A 372 0.85 13.22 -34.48
CA ASN A 372 0.19 14.49 -34.78
C ASN A 372 -0.96 14.77 -33.80
N THR A 373 -0.97 14.12 -32.66
CA THR A 373 -2.03 14.27 -31.66
C THR A 373 -1.43 14.69 -30.33
N PHE A 374 -2.09 15.63 -29.67
CA PHE A 374 -1.75 16.06 -28.32
C PHE A 374 -2.84 15.64 -27.34
N LEU A 375 -2.42 15.24 -26.15
CA LEU A 375 -3.29 15.14 -24.98
C LEU A 375 -2.88 16.25 -24.02
N ILE A 376 -3.81 17.12 -23.69
CA ILE A 376 -3.59 18.13 -22.65
C ILE A 376 -4.46 17.85 -21.44
N THR A 377 -3.94 18.18 -20.28
CA THR A 377 -4.70 18.23 -19.03
C THR A 377 -4.97 19.69 -18.70
N GLU A 378 -6.21 20.13 -18.86
CA GLU A 378 -6.67 21.47 -18.50
C GLU A 378 -6.92 21.50 -16.99
N LYS A 379 -6.25 22.40 -16.28
CA LYS A 379 -6.47 22.63 -14.86
C LYS A 379 -7.83 23.24 -14.61
N ASN A 380 -8.62 22.64 -13.73
CA ASN A 380 -9.89 23.19 -13.26
C ASN A 380 -9.78 23.48 -11.76
N GLN A 381 -10.19 24.67 -11.33
CA GLN A 381 -10.06 25.09 -9.93
C GLN A 381 -11.09 24.40 -9.02
N ASP A 382 -12.29 24.14 -9.54
CA ASP A 382 -13.44 23.68 -8.75
C ASP A 382 -13.86 22.22 -9.01
N MET A 383 -13.28 21.58 -10.02
CA MET A 383 -13.67 20.23 -10.46
C MET A 383 -12.44 19.42 -10.90
N ALA A 384 -12.64 18.15 -11.20
CA ALA A 384 -11.60 17.31 -11.79
C ALA A 384 -11.08 17.92 -13.10
N ASN A 385 -9.76 17.85 -13.32
CA ASN A 385 -9.10 18.33 -14.52
C ASN A 385 -9.67 17.65 -15.77
N LYS A 386 -9.76 18.38 -16.88
CA LYS A 386 -10.23 17.84 -18.15
C LYS A 386 -9.07 17.32 -18.97
N ILE A 387 -9.23 16.15 -19.55
CA ILE A 387 -8.30 15.58 -20.52
C ILE A 387 -8.89 15.79 -21.91
N ILE A 388 -8.15 16.49 -22.74
CA ILE A 388 -8.58 16.90 -24.07
C ILE A 388 -7.57 16.40 -25.09
N SER A 389 -8.05 15.78 -26.16
CA SER A 389 -7.26 15.46 -27.34
C SER A 389 -7.37 16.60 -28.37
N LEU A 390 -6.23 16.92 -28.96
CA LEU A 390 -6.08 17.98 -29.97
C LEU A 390 -5.32 17.48 -31.18
N THR A 391 -5.69 17.97 -32.36
CA THR A 391 -4.91 17.77 -33.58
C THR A 391 -3.79 18.83 -33.70
N ASN A 392 -2.82 18.59 -34.58
CA ASN A 392 -1.66 19.49 -34.79
C ASN A 392 -2.02 20.91 -35.20
N ASP A 393 -3.16 21.09 -35.82
CA ASP A 393 -3.63 22.42 -36.25
C ASP A 393 -4.36 23.17 -35.12
N TRP A 394 -4.50 22.56 -33.95
CA TRP A 394 -5.15 23.12 -32.76
C TRP A 394 -6.61 23.55 -32.96
N LYS A 395 -7.29 22.99 -33.99
CA LYS A 395 -8.66 23.33 -34.32
C LYS A 395 -9.68 22.39 -33.75
N GLU A 396 -9.36 21.12 -33.69
CA GLU A 396 -10.28 20.10 -33.20
C GLU A 396 -9.98 19.76 -31.76
N PHE A 397 -10.95 20.04 -30.88
CA PHE A 397 -10.89 19.72 -29.44
C PHE A 397 -11.86 18.60 -29.15
N LYS A 398 -11.37 17.49 -28.63
CA LYS A 398 -12.19 16.36 -28.22
C LYS A 398 -11.99 16.08 -26.72
N LEU A 399 -13.06 16.21 -25.94
CA LEU A 399 -13.03 15.80 -24.55
C LEU A 399 -12.88 14.27 -24.47
N ILE A 400 -11.84 13.80 -23.80
CA ILE A 400 -11.56 12.38 -23.55
C ILE A 400 -12.18 11.96 -22.22
N GLY A 401 -12.00 12.76 -21.18
CA GLY A 401 -12.51 12.46 -19.84
C GLY A 401 -12.07 13.48 -18.80
N TYR A 402 -12.31 13.13 -17.54
CA TYR A 402 -11.93 13.93 -16.38
C TYR A 402 -10.94 13.14 -15.51
N GLY A 403 -9.79 13.74 -15.22
CA GLY A 403 -8.76 13.05 -14.45
C GLY A 403 -7.38 13.67 -14.62
N PHE A 404 -6.36 12.86 -14.49
CA PHE A 404 -4.97 13.31 -14.53
C PHE A 404 -4.03 12.23 -15.09
N ASN A 405 -2.80 12.66 -15.38
CA ASN A 405 -1.70 11.81 -15.87
C ASN A 405 -2.06 10.98 -17.13
N PRO A 406 -2.60 11.62 -18.21
CA PRO A 406 -2.92 10.90 -19.43
C PRO A 406 -1.65 10.38 -20.12
N LYS A 407 -1.77 9.23 -20.79
CA LYS A 407 -0.71 8.62 -21.59
C LYS A 407 -1.30 7.99 -22.85
N PHE A 408 -0.54 8.00 -23.94
CA PHE A 408 -0.81 7.13 -25.07
C PHE A 408 -0.31 5.73 -24.77
N VAL A 409 -1.19 4.74 -24.80
CA VAL A 409 -0.83 3.32 -24.82
C VAL A 409 -0.37 2.94 -26.23
N ASP A 410 -1.14 3.40 -27.21
CA ASP A 410 -0.82 3.39 -28.63
C ASP A 410 -1.51 4.59 -29.32
N LYS A 411 -1.47 4.67 -30.65
CA LYS A 411 -2.08 5.76 -31.44
C LYS A 411 -3.60 5.91 -31.24
N ASN A 412 -4.29 4.85 -30.82
CA ASN A 412 -5.74 4.80 -30.68
C ASN A 412 -6.20 4.70 -29.23
N ILE A 413 -5.35 4.20 -28.34
CA ILE A 413 -5.69 3.94 -26.94
C ILE A 413 -4.99 4.94 -26.03
N ILE A 414 -5.79 5.61 -25.23
CA ILE A 414 -5.36 6.57 -24.22
C ILE A 414 -5.68 6.00 -22.84
N SER A 415 -4.74 6.06 -21.92
CA SER A 415 -4.98 5.74 -20.51
C SER A 415 -4.91 7.00 -19.65
N TYR A 416 -5.64 7.05 -18.56
CA TYR A 416 -5.58 8.13 -17.58
C TYR A 416 -6.16 7.69 -16.23
N LEU A 417 -5.83 8.42 -15.17
CA LEU A 417 -6.42 8.22 -13.86
C LEU A 417 -7.65 9.12 -13.68
N HIS A 418 -8.80 8.49 -13.45
CA HIS A 418 -10.05 9.15 -13.09
C HIS A 418 -10.22 9.15 -11.58
N LYS A 419 -10.50 10.32 -10.98
CA LYS A 419 -10.72 10.45 -9.54
C LYS A 419 -12.21 10.32 -9.21
N ASP A 420 -12.57 9.38 -8.35
CA ASP A 420 -13.88 9.34 -7.69
C ASP A 420 -13.81 10.16 -6.40
N GLU A 421 -14.34 11.39 -6.45
CA GLU A 421 -14.28 12.32 -5.31
C GLU A 421 -15.08 11.83 -4.10
N LYS A 422 -16.11 11.00 -4.32
CA LYS A 422 -16.97 10.49 -3.23
C LYS A 422 -16.27 9.39 -2.44
N LYS A 423 -15.41 8.62 -3.09
CA LYS A 423 -14.74 7.46 -2.47
C LYS A 423 -13.28 7.71 -2.12
N ASP A 424 -12.70 8.85 -2.51
CA ASP A 424 -11.24 9.14 -2.46
C ASP A 424 -10.40 8.03 -3.10
N THR A 425 -10.91 7.47 -4.20
CA THR A 425 -10.25 6.45 -5.00
C THR A 425 -9.96 6.97 -6.40
N ASN A 426 -9.00 6.36 -7.06
CA ASN A 426 -8.70 6.63 -8.45
C ASN A 426 -8.86 5.34 -9.25
N SER A 427 -9.44 5.46 -10.42
CA SER A 427 -9.58 4.35 -11.37
C SER A 427 -8.65 4.56 -12.55
N LEU A 428 -8.02 3.50 -13.05
CA LEU A 428 -7.32 3.56 -14.32
C LEU A 428 -8.32 3.33 -15.45
N VAL A 429 -8.47 4.31 -16.31
CA VAL A 429 -9.42 4.30 -17.43
C VAL A 429 -8.66 4.21 -18.74
N PHE A 430 -9.13 3.34 -19.65
CA PHE A 430 -8.71 3.28 -21.04
C PHE A 430 -9.79 3.87 -21.93
N TYR A 431 -9.40 4.77 -22.79
CA TYR A 431 -10.25 5.39 -23.79
C TYR A 431 -9.81 4.96 -25.18
N ASN A 432 -10.72 4.38 -25.97
CA ASN A 432 -10.46 4.02 -27.36
C ASN A 432 -10.93 5.16 -28.27
N ASN A 433 -10.00 5.77 -29.00
CA ASN A 433 -10.27 6.88 -29.91
C ASN A 433 -10.84 6.41 -31.26
N ASP A 434 -10.64 5.15 -31.63
CA ASP A 434 -11.14 4.59 -32.88
C ASP A 434 -12.44 3.78 -32.65
N LYS A 435 -13.57 4.36 -33.07
CA LYS A 435 -14.89 3.71 -32.95
C LYS A 435 -15.01 2.39 -33.74
N ASN A 436 -14.14 2.16 -34.71
CA ASN A 436 -14.18 1.01 -35.62
C ASN A 436 -13.12 -0.05 -35.29
N ALA A 437 -12.17 0.26 -34.41
CA ALA A 437 -11.14 -0.71 -34.02
C ALA A 437 -11.77 -1.78 -33.12
N LYS A 438 -11.94 -2.96 -33.65
CA LYS A 438 -11.98 -4.19 -32.84
C LYS A 438 -10.60 -4.31 -32.21
N SER A 439 -10.41 -3.74 -31.01
CA SER A 439 -9.15 -3.90 -30.30
C SER A 439 -8.96 -5.37 -29.97
N SER A 440 -7.99 -5.99 -30.62
CA SER A 440 -7.75 -7.42 -30.56
C SER A 440 -7.32 -7.92 -29.16
N ASN A 441 -6.97 -7.03 -28.24
CA ASN A 441 -6.40 -7.40 -26.94
C ASN A 441 -7.13 -6.80 -25.72
N LEU A 442 -7.83 -5.68 -25.85
CA LEU A 442 -8.70 -5.19 -24.80
C LEU A 442 -10.13 -5.60 -25.17
N LYS A 443 -10.73 -6.52 -24.40
CA LYS A 443 -12.17 -6.84 -24.50
C LYS A 443 -13.00 -5.62 -24.04
N CYS A 444 -12.84 -4.51 -24.77
CA CYS A 444 -13.71 -3.36 -24.61
C CYS A 444 -14.96 -3.65 -25.42
N ASP A 445 -16.04 -4.01 -24.79
CA ASP A 445 -17.37 -3.86 -25.39
C ASP A 445 -17.48 -2.44 -25.92
N ASN A 446 -18.31 -2.19 -26.92
CA ASN A 446 -18.49 -0.97 -27.69
C ASN A 446 -18.57 0.36 -26.89
N ASN A 447 -18.17 0.37 -25.63
CA ASN A 447 -18.06 1.54 -24.78
C ASN A 447 -16.68 2.19 -24.95
N LEU A 448 -16.69 3.49 -25.20
CA LEU A 448 -15.52 4.33 -25.41
C LEU A 448 -14.55 4.36 -24.21
N ASN A 449 -15.01 3.98 -23.02
CA ASN A 449 -14.24 3.99 -21.79
C ASN A 449 -14.30 2.61 -21.10
N TYR A 450 -13.16 2.07 -20.78
CA TYR A 450 -13.00 0.84 -19.99
C TYR A 450 -12.27 1.15 -18.69
N GLU A 451 -12.90 0.87 -17.57
CA GLU A 451 -12.31 1.00 -16.25
C GLU A 451 -11.61 -0.32 -15.89
N ALA A 452 -10.27 -0.34 -15.91
CA ALA A 452 -9.49 -1.54 -15.70
C ALA A 452 -9.65 -2.08 -14.28
N PHE A 453 -9.67 -1.19 -13.31
CA PHE A 453 -9.97 -1.48 -11.91
C PHE A 453 -10.48 -0.23 -11.20
N SER A 454 -11.42 -0.43 -10.30
CA SER A 454 -12.06 0.61 -9.50
C SER A 454 -11.84 0.36 -8.01
N ASN A 455 -12.08 1.39 -7.22
CA ASN A 455 -12.01 1.36 -5.75
C ASN A 455 -10.59 1.17 -5.18
N GLU A 456 -9.54 1.43 -5.96
CA GLU A 456 -8.16 1.48 -5.49
C GLU A 456 -7.67 2.93 -5.42
N LYS A 457 -6.82 3.26 -4.45
CA LYS A 457 -6.16 4.56 -4.38
C LYS A 457 -4.85 4.52 -5.17
N ILE A 458 -4.95 4.64 -6.50
CA ILE A 458 -3.79 4.66 -7.39
C ILE A 458 -3.17 6.06 -7.34
N LEU A 459 -1.88 6.12 -7.08
CA LEU A 459 -1.14 7.39 -6.96
C LEU A 459 -0.41 7.75 -8.24
N ASN A 460 0.18 6.76 -8.89
CA ASN A 460 0.92 6.93 -10.12
C ASN A 460 0.93 5.62 -10.92
N TYR A 461 1.14 5.71 -12.23
CA TYR A 461 1.30 4.56 -13.10
C TYR A 461 2.26 4.85 -14.25
N SER A 462 2.84 3.79 -14.82
CA SER A 462 3.68 3.82 -16.02
C SER A 462 3.34 2.65 -16.94
N LEU A 463 3.57 2.86 -18.23
CA LEU A 463 3.44 1.81 -19.23
C LEU A 463 4.79 1.10 -19.34
N LEU A 464 4.77 -0.22 -19.33
CA LEU A 464 5.94 -1.05 -19.62
C LEU A 464 6.11 -1.23 -21.13
N PRO A 465 7.33 -1.54 -21.61
CA PRO A 465 7.59 -1.71 -23.04
C PRO A 465 6.72 -2.80 -23.70
N LYS A 466 6.31 -3.80 -22.96
CA LYS A 466 5.43 -4.88 -23.42
C LYS A 466 3.94 -4.52 -23.46
N GLY A 467 3.60 -3.31 -23.00
CA GLY A 467 2.23 -2.81 -22.96
C GLY A 467 1.51 -3.04 -21.63
N ASP A 468 2.08 -3.79 -20.70
CA ASP A 468 1.54 -3.95 -19.35
C ASP A 468 1.73 -2.66 -18.53
N ILE A 469 1.04 -2.54 -17.42
CA ILE A 469 1.02 -1.31 -16.62
C ILE A 469 1.58 -1.60 -15.24
N ILE A 470 2.55 -0.79 -14.85
CA ILE A 470 3.02 -0.73 -13.47
C ILE A 470 2.37 0.45 -12.74
N TYR A 471 1.89 0.23 -11.54
CA TYR A 471 1.27 1.30 -10.76
C TYR A 471 1.52 1.18 -9.26
N VAL A 472 1.49 2.33 -8.59
CA VAL A 472 1.58 2.42 -7.14
C VAL A 472 0.19 2.68 -6.58
N ARG A 473 -0.25 1.81 -5.68
CA ARG A 473 -1.49 1.99 -4.91
C ARG A 473 -1.21 2.22 -3.44
N LYS A 474 -2.11 2.94 -2.80
CA LYS A 474 -2.12 3.13 -1.36
C LYS A 474 -3.20 2.23 -0.74
N ASN A 475 -2.81 1.36 0.18
CA ASN A 475 -3.72 0.46 0.88
C ASN A 475 -4.45 1.17 2.03
N ALA A 476 -5.51 0.55 2.55
CA ALA A 476 -6.30 1.08 3.68
C ALA A 476 -5.45 1.41 4.92
N ASN A 477 -4.36 0.68 5.13
CA ASN A 477 -3.41 0.89 6.25
C ASN A 477 -2.34 1.95 5.94
N ASN A 478 -2.53 2.79 4.92
CA ASN A 478 -1.56 3.78 4.43
C ASN A 478 -0.22 3.20 3.91
N ASN A 479 -0.15 1.91 3.66
CA ASN A 479 1.00 1.28 3.02
C ASN A 479 0.94 1.44 1.50
N PHE A 480 2.09 1.58 0.87
CA PHE A 480 2.22 1.66 -0.57
C PHE A 480 2.58 0.29 -1.15
N THR A 481 2.03 -0.02 -2.31
CA THR A 481 2.29 -1.28 -2.99
C THR A 481 2.50 -1.02 -4.47
N LEU A 482 3.58 -1.59 -5.02
CA LEU A 482 3.81 -1.65 -6.45
C LEU A 482 3.08 -2.86 -7.03
N CYS A 483 2.26 -2.61 -8.03
CA CYS A 483 1.49 -3.63 -8.72
C CYS A 483 1.74 -3.59 -10.21
N GLU A 484 1.65 -4.73 -10.86
CA GLU A 484 1.62 -4.88 -12.31
C GLU A 484 0.23 -5.31 -12.75
N TYR A 485 -0.31 -4.65 -13.76
CA TYR A 485 -1.55 -5.02 -14.42
C TYR A 485 -1.26 -5.48 -15.83
N SER A 486 -1.49 -6.77 -16.08
CA SER A 486 -1.40 -7.33 -17.42
C SER A 486 -2.68 -7.06 -18.19
N ILE A 487 -2.55 -6.25 -19.24
CA ILE A 487 -3.69 -5.90 -20.11
C ILE A 487 -4.22 -7.13 -20.84
N SER A 488 -3.32 -8.02 -21.28
CA SER A 488 -3.70 -9.22 -22.05
C SER A 488 -4.46 -10.24 -21.21
N ASN A 489 -4.09 -10.39 -19.93
CA ASN A 489 -4.65 -11.39 -19.01
C ASN A 489 -5.73 -10.83 -18.08
N ILE A 490 -5.91 -9.52 -18.06
CA ILE A 490 -6.83 -8.81 -17.15
C ILE A 490 -6.54 -9.21 -15.68
N LYS A 491 -5.25 -9.26 -15.32
CA LYS A 491 -4.81 -9.72 -14.00
C LYS A 491 -3.89 -8.69 -13.35
N THR A 492 -4.12 -8.44 -12.08
CA THR A 492 -3.20 -7.65 -11.24
C THR A 492 -2.34 -8.58 -10.41
N GLU A 493 -1.04 -8.30 -10.37
CA GLU A 493 -0.08 -8.95 -9.48
C GLU A 493 0.59 -7.90 -8.60
N THR A 494 0.79 -8.24 -7.33
CA THR A 494 1.59 -7.44 -6.41
C THR A 494 3.06 -7.77 -6.60
N ILE A 495 3.87 -6.76 -6.90
CA ILE A 495 5.31 -6.92 -7.08
C ILE A 495 6.04 -6.72 -5.75
N ALA A 496 5.78 -5.61 -5.07
CA ALA A 496 6.47 -5.30 -3.82
C ALA A 496 5.70 -4.30 -2.95
N ASN A 497 5.95 -4.34 -1.66
CA ASN A 497 5.58 -3.26 -0.76
C ASN A 497 6.61 -2.14 -0.85
N LEU A 498 6.16 -0.89 -0.84
CA LEU A 498 6.99 0.31 -0.96
C LEU A 498 6.91 1.16 0.31
N ILE A 499 7.91 2.03 0.47
CA ILE A 499 7.95 3.00 1.58
C ILE A 499 7.30 4.33 1.18
N GLY A 500 7.28 4.66 -0.11
CA GLY A 500 6.77 5.91 -0.66
C GLY A 500 5.84 5.72 -1.84
N ASP A 501 5.31 6.83 -2.32
CA ASP A 501 4.31 6.89 -3.39
C ASP A 501 4.90 6.91 -4.81
N LYS A 502 6.22 7.00 -4.93
CA LYS A 502 6.93 7.01 -6.21
C LYS A 502 7.93 5.88 -6.27
N ALA A 503 7.87 5.11 -7.33
CA ALA A 503 8.80 4.04 -7.63
C ALA A 503 9.04 3.97 -9.14
N TYR A 504 10.26 3.63 -9.51
CA TYR A 504 10.68 3.43 -10.90
C TYR A 504 11.14 1.97 -11.02
N TYR A 505 10.55 1.24 -11.93
CA TYR A 505 10.73 -0.20 -12.04
C TYR A 505 11.50 -0.58 -13.30
N ASN A 506 12.60 -1.30 -13.12
CA ASN A 506 13.33 -1.99 -14.18
C ASN A 506 12.84 -3.44 -14.25
N GLU A 507 12.03 -3.76 -15.26
CA GLU A 507 11.43 -5.08 -15.45
C GLU A 507 12.50 -6.14 -15.75
N GLU A 508 13.50 -5.80 -16.55
CA GLU A 508 14.55 -6.73 -16.99
C GLU A 508 15.42 -7.20 -15.82
N LYS A 509 15.87 -6.25 -15.00
CA LYS A 509 16.74 -6.53 -13.85
C LYS A 509 15.99 -6.85 -12.56
N LYS A 510 14.67 -6.69 -12.55
CA LYS A 510 13.85 -6.82 -11.35
C LYS A 510 14.28 -5.88 -10.22
N LEU A 511 14.62 -4.63 -10.58
CA LEU A 511 15.03 -3.59 -9.64
C LEU A 511 13.96 -2.50 -9.52
N ILE A 512 13.77 -2.00 -8.32
CA ILE A 512 12.94 -0.82 -8.05
C ILE A 512 13.86 0.30 -7.57
N TYR A 513 13.79 1.47 -8.18
CA TYR A 513 14.49 2.67 -7.73
C TYR A 513 13.53 3.62 -7.03
N LEU A 514 13.97 4.20 -5.93
CA LEU A 514 13.19 5.16 -5.15
C LEU A 514 14.06 6.20 -4.47
N ASN A 515 13.43 7.34 -4.18
CA ASN A 515 14.00 8.33 -3.29
C ASN A 515 13.56 8.05 -1.85
N ILE A 516 14.50 8.11 -0.93
CA ILE A 516 14.25 7.95 0.49
C ILE A 516 15.00 9.03 1.26
N VAL A 517 14.30 9.68 2.17
CA VAL A 517 14.91 10.45 3.24
C VAL A 517 14.93 9.57 4.48
N LEU A 518 16.11 9.24 4.97
CA LEU A 518 16.23 8.37 6.13
C LEU A 518 15.65 9.06 7.37
N PRO A 519 14.73 8.42 8.11
CA PRO A 519 14.03 9.05 9.23
C PRO A 519 14.95 9.38 10.43
N PHE A 520 16.15 8.84 10.45
CA PHE A 520 17.17 9.06 11.47
C PHE A 520 18.31 9.98 11.00
N ASP A 521 18.27 10.44 9.75
CA ASP A 521 19.22 11.43 9.23
C ASP A 521 18.79 12.84 9.64
N ASN A 522 19.62 13.50 10.45
CA ASN A 522 19.36 14.86 10.92
C ASN A 522 19.44 15.90 9.80
N GLU A 523 20.23 15.64 8.77
CA GLU A 523 20.40 16.52 7.62
C GLU A 523 19.24 16.35 6.62
N LYS A 524 18.43 15.29 6.75
CA LYS A 524 17.33 14.94 5.85
C LYS A 524 17.78 14.84 4.40
N THR A 525 18.95 14.30 4.19
CA THR A 525 19.53 14.10 2.86
C THR A 525 18.64 13.13 2.07
N GLU A 526 18.26 13.54 0.89
CA GLU A 526 17.52 12.66 -0.02
C GLU A 526 18.51 11.74 -0.75
N MET A 527 18.27 10.46 -0.66
CA MET A 527 19.11 9.41 -1.22
C MET A 527 18.33 8.60 -2.25
N ILE A 528 19.04 8.09 -3.23
CA ILE A 528 18.51 7.15 -4.23
C ILE A 528 18.91 5.75 -3.83
N TYR A 529 17.93 4.87 -3.70
CA TYR A 529 18.13 3.45 -3.41
C TYR A 529 17.56 2.58 -4.50
N SER A 530 18.17 1.42 -4.67
CA SER A 530 17.58 0.31 -5.42
C SER A 530 17.10 -0.78 -4.46
N ILE A 531 15.99 -1.43 -4.80
CA ILE A 531 15.50 -2.65 -4.15
C ILE A 531 15.61 -3.78 -5.15
N ASP A 532 16.27 -4.86 -4.78
CA ASP A 532 16.41 -6.07 -5.59
C ASP A 532 15.26 -7.04 -5.26
N LEU A 533 14.35 -7.19 -6.21
CA LEU A 533 13.19 -8.08 -6.03
C LEU A 533 13.56 -9.56 -5.93
N ASN A 534 14.72 -9.95 -6.47
CA ASN A 534 15.20 -11.33 -6.35
C ASN A 534 15.57 -11.69 -4.90
N LYS A 535 15.79 -10.69 -4.05
CA LYS A 535 16.03 -10.88 -2.61
C LYS A 535 14.77 -10.88 -1.75
N LEU A 536 13.59 -10.64 -2.35
CA LEU A 536 12.32 -10.62 -1.62
C LEU A 536 11.63 -11.98 -1.53
N ASN A 537 12.08 -12.97 -2.31
CA ASN A 537 11.51 -14.31 -2.41
C ASN A 537 12.19 -15.30 -1.48
#